data_274baa5f3a893c698fb599a60a506074
#
_entry.id   274baa5f3a893c698fb599a60a506074
#
_cell.length_a   1.000
_cell.length_b   1.000
_cell.length_c   1.000
_cell.angle_alpha   90.00
_cell.angle_beta   90.00
_cell.angle_gamma   90.00
#
_symmetry.space_group_name_H-M   'P 1'
#
loop_
_entity.id
_entity.type
_entity.pdbx_description
1 polymer ?
#
loop_
_entity_poly.entity_id
_entity_poly.type
_entity_poly.pdbx_seq_one_letter_code
_entity_poly.pdbx_strand_id
1 'polypeptide(L)'
;MNYDYIVVGGGIAGLNTCLKLVNGKNKILLLERNNRLGGRLHTYNKDGISYEIGGARFHRGHKNLFELIKMFNLEEKIFPITNDKTFIPIKEKITKKYDINKIIKKILDKSESFKKEELLKMNIVELCNKVLSKEECLYFHNGFEYISELNDLNSYEALDSFKNDLNNE
;
A
#
# COMPACT_ATOMS: atom_id res chain seq x y z
N MET A 1 -29.29 -23.02 14.37
CA MET A 1 -29.15 -22.70 12.94
C MET A 1 -27.82 -23.25 12.45
N ASN A 2 -27.82 -23.96 11.33
CA ASN A 2 -26.58 -24.46 10.73
C ASN A 2 -26.20 -23.56 9.56
N TYR A 3 -24.93 -23.21 9.44
CA TYR A 3 -24.35 -22.44 8.36
C TYR A 3 -23.37 -23.32 7.59
N ASP A 4 -23.32 -23.13 6.26
CA ASP A 4 -22.36 -23.83 5.41
C ASP A 4 -20.97 -23.16 5.47
N TYR A 5 -20.96 -21.84 5.68
CA TYR A 5 -19.73 -21.04 5.80
C TYR A 5 -19.86 -20.01 6.89
N ILE A 6 -18.75 -19.78 7.60
CA ILE A 6 -18.59 -18.68 8.56
C ILE A 6 -17.41 -17.84 8.09
N VAL A 7 -17.67 -16.56 7.78
CA VAL A 7 -16.65 -15.58 7.39
C VAL A 7 -16.42 -14.64 8.56
N VAL A 8 -15.18 -14.51 8.99
CA VAL A 8 -14.80 -13.66 10.13
C VAL A 8 -14.14 -12.38 9.61
N GLY A 9 -14.75 -11.24 9.91
CA GLY A 9 -14.32 -9.90 9.50
C GLY A 9 -15.11 -9.36 8.33
N GLY A 10 -15.78 -8.21 8.54
CA GLY A 10 -16.58 -7.49 7.53
C GLY A 10 -15.80 -6.43 6.76
N GLY A 11 -14.48 -6.59 6.60
CA GLY A 11 -13.67 -5.78 5.68
C GLY A 11 -13.85 -6.21 4.22
N ILE A 12 -13.20 -5.51 3.28
CA ILE A 12 -13.34 -5.77 1.83
C ILE A 12 -13.06 -7.23 1.46
N ALA A 13 -12.09 -7.88 2.08
CA ALA A 13 -11.75 -9.28 1.83
C ALA A 13 -12.88 -10.24 2.25
N GLY A 14 -13.42 -10.07 3.48
CA GLY A 14 -14.52 -10.88 3.97
C GLY A 14 -15.81 -10.66 3.19
N LEU A 15 -16.13 -9.41 2.87
CA LEU A 15 -17.29 -9.06 2.04
C LEU A 15 -17.17 -9.66 0.64
N ASN A 16 -16.00 -9.58 0.00
CA ASN A 16 -15.77 -10.20 -1.31
C ASN A 16 -15.86 -11.74 -1.24
N THR A 17 -15.38 -12.33 -0.15
CA THR A 17 -15.53 -13.78 0.10
C THR A 17 -17.01 -14.16 0.20
N CYS A 18 -17.79 -13.43 0.99
CA CYS A 18 -19.23 -13.63 1.06
C CYS A 18 -19.89 -13.51 -0.32
N LEU A 19 -19.54 -12.46 -1.07
CA LEU A 19 -20.07 -12.22 -2.40
C LEU A 19 -19.80 -13.39 -3.36
N LYS A 20 -18.60 -13.97 -3.33
CA LYS A 20 -18.23 -15.14 -4.14
C LYS A 20 -18.91 -16.44 -3.69
N LEU A 21 -19.26 -16.55 -2.40
CA LEU A 21 -19.95 -17.72 -1.86
C LEU A 21 -21.46 -17.66 -2.03
N VAL A 22 -22.04 -16.48 -2.26
CA VAL A 22 -23.48 -16.30 -2.48
C VAL A 22 -23.87 -16.89 -3.82
N ASN A 23 -24.60 -18.00 -3.79
CA ASN A 23 -25.11 -18.71 -4.98
C ASN A 23 -26.59 -19.13 -4.84
N GLY A 24 -27.28 -18.58 -3.83
CA GLY A 24 -28.69 -18.92 -3.51
C GLY A 24 -28.90 -20.26 -2.79
N LYS A 25 -27.84 -21.07 -2.60
CA LYS A 25 -27.89 -22.36 -1.92
C LYS A 25 -27.16 -22.37 -0.59
N ASN A 26 -26.05 -21.62 -0.48
CA ASN A 26 -25.21 -21.58 0.71
C ASN A 26 -25.81 -20.66 1.80
N LYS A 27 -25.79 -21.11 3.03
CA LYS A 27 -26.06 -20.31 4.21
C LYS A 27 -24.75 -19.77 4.76
N ILE A 28 -24.56 -18.46 4.68
CA ILE A 28 -23.32 -17.79 5.05
C ILE A 28 -23.57 -16.95 6.32
N LEU A 29 -22.71 -17.09 7.29
CA LEU A 29 -22.66 -16.22 8.47
C LEU A 29 -21.42 -15.32 8.37
N LEU A 30 -21.63 -14.00 8.30
CA LEU A 30 -20.57 -13.02 8.44
C LEU A 30 -20.53 -12.50 9.87
N LEU A 31 -19.37 -12.63 10.51
CA LEU A 31 -19.12 -12.10 11.85
C LEU A 31 -18.25 -10.86 11.75
N GLU A 32 -18.73 -9.73 12.25
CA GLU A 32 -17.97 -8.49 12.36
C GLU A 32 -17.97 -8.00 13.81
N ARG A 33 -16.79 -7.62 14.30
CA ARG A 33 -16.60 -7.17 15.70
C ARG A 33 -17.15 -5.77 15.95
N ASN A 34 -17.05 -4.91 14.94
CA ASN A 34 -17.50 -3.52 15.03
C ASN A 34 -18.96 -3.39 14.61
N ASN A 35 -19.55 -2.25 14.92
CA ASN A 35 -20.92 -1.90 14.51
C ASN A 35 -21.00 -1.40 13.04
N ARG A 36 -19.92 -1.51 12.26
CA ARG A 36 -19.86 -1.15 10.86
C ARG A 36 -19.07 -2.17 10.04
N LEU A 37 -19.38 -2.25 8.74
CA LEU A 37 -18.62 -2.99 7.75
C LEU A 37 -17.54 -2.08 7.11
N GLY A 38 -16.69 -2.66 6.27
CA GLY A 38 -15.66 -1.95 5.51
C GLY A 38 -14.26 -2.11 6.07
N GLY A 39 -14.09 -2.38 7.37
CA GLY A 39 -12.78 -2.56 8.00
C GLY A 39 -11.88 -1.32 7.82
N ARG A 40 -10.77 -1.47 7.10
CA ARG A 40 -9.81 -0.40 6.78
C ARG A 40 -10.28 0.56 5.66
N LEU A 41 -11.40 0.27 5.00
CA LEU A 41 -12.09 1.23 4.13
C LEU A 41 -13.14 1.96 4.97
N HIS A 42 -13.00 3.26 5.10
CA HIS A 42 -13.91 4.04 5.93
C HIS A 42 -13.95 5.50 5.46
N THR A 43 -15.09 5.87 4.91
CA THR A 43 -15.40 7.25 4.59
C THR A 43 -16.02 7.92 5.81
N TYR A 44 -15.44 9.02 6.26
CA TYR A 44 -16.00 9.86 7.33
C TYR A 44 -16.92 10.90 6.72
N ASN A 45 -18.15 10.98 7.24
CA ASN A 45 -19.14 11.97 6.84
C ASN A 45 -19.71 12.65 8.08
N LYS A 46 -19.43 13.94 8.25
CA LYS A 46 -19.98 14.75 9.34
C LYS A 46 -19.98 16.21 8.96
N ASP A 47 -21.07 16.91 9.26
CA ASP A 47 -21.21 18.37 9.13
C ASP A 47 -20.90 18.89 7.70
N GLY A 48 -21.27 18.10 6.67
CA GLY A 48 -21.02 18.43 5.27
C GLY A 48 -19.60 18.15 4.78
N ILE A 49 -18.74 17.62 5.63
CA ILE A 49 -17.37 17.21 5.30
C ILE A 49 -17.35 15.70 5.06
N SER A 50 -16.77 15.29 3.92
CA SER A 50 -16.57 13.87 3.58
C SER A 50 -15.10 13.63 3.20
N TYR A 51 -14.46 12.65 3.86
CA TYR A 51 -13.10 12.24 3.52
C TYR A 51 -12.84 10.79 3.92
N GLU A 52 -11.85 10.18 3.25
CA GLU A 52 -11.41 8.82 3.55
C GLU A 52 -10.45 8.81 4.75
N ILE A 53 -10.77 8.00 5.77
CA ILE A 53 -9.90 7.79 6.94
C ILE A 53 -8.97 6.60 6.72
N GLY A 54 -9.38 5.67 5.85
CA GLY A 54 -8.69 4.41 5.62
C GLY A 54 -8.00 4.33 4.26
N GLY A 55 -8.04 3.15 3.64
CA GLY A 55 -7.45 2.91 2.33
C GLY A 55 -8.18 3.69 1.23
N ALA A 56 -7.53 4.71 0.70
CA ALA A 56 -8.08 5.58 -0.35
C ALA A 56 -7.31 5.46 -1.67
N ARG A 57 -6.17 4.77 -1.69
CA ARG A 57 -5.28 4.68 -2.86
C ARG A 57 -5.16 3.24 -3.33
N PHE A 58 -5.11 3.07 -4.64
CA PHE A 58 -4.85 1.77 -5.26
C PHE A 58 -4.22 1.99 -6.64
N HIS A 59 -3.55 0.96 -7.15
CA HIS A 59 -2.93 1.01 -8.48
C HIS A 59 -3.56 -0.03 -9.42
N ARG A 60 -3.27 0.09 -10.71
CA ARG A 60 -3.88 -0.75 -11.76
C ARG A 60 -3.60 -2.25 -11.61
N GLY A 61 -2.55 -2.63 -10.90
CA GLY A 61 -2.22 -4.03 -10.58
C GLY A 61 -3.20 -4.72 -9.62
N HIS A 62 -4.07 -3.97 -8.92
CA HIS A 62 -5.07 -4.54 -8.02
C HIS A 62 -6.28 -5.14 -8.77
N LYS A 63 -6.05 -6.17 -9.59
CA LYS A 63 -7.03 -6.77 -10.50
C LYS A 63 -8.37 -7.13 -9.84
N ASN A 64 -8.32 -7.79 -8.67
CA ASN A 64 -9.54 -8.15 -7.93
C ASN A 64 -10.36 -6.93 -7.48
N LEU A 65 -9.70 -5.81 -7.18
CA LEU A 65 -10.38 -4.56 -6.84
C LEU A 65 -11.05 -3.95 -8.07
N PHE A 66 -10.38 -3.96 -9.23
CA PHE A 66 -10.97 -3.49 -10.48
C PHE A 66 -12.17 -4.33 -10.92
N GLU A 67 -12.17 -5.64 -10.67
CA GLU A 67 -13.34 -6.50 -10.88
C GLU A 67 -14.54 -6.04 -10.04
N LEU A 68 -14.31 -5.72 -8.76
CA LEU A 68 -15.35 -5.19 -7.88
C LEU A 68 -15.84 -3.81 -8.32
N ILE A 69 -14.92 -2.90 -8.66
CA ILE A 69 -15.23 -1.56 -9.16
C ILE A 69 -16.16 -1.67 -10.37
N LYS A 70 -15.82 -2.53 -11.34
CA LYS A 70 -16.63 -2.77 -12.53
C LYS A 70 -17.97 -3.42 -12.19
N MET A 71 -17.98 -4.43 -11.32
CA MET A 71 -19.21 -5.11 -10.89
C MET A 71 -20.23 -4.15 -10.27
N PHE A 72 -19.74 -3.13 -9.56
CA PHE A 72 -20.59 -2.13 -8.91
C PHE A 72 -20.74 -0.82 -9.70
N ASN A 73 -20.27 -0.76 -10.96
CA ASN A 73 -20.31 0.42 -11.84
C ASN A 73 -19.71 1.67 -11.17
N LEU A 74 -18.51 1.53 -10.58
CA LEU A 74 -17.82 2.60 -9.84
C LEU A 74 -16.66 3.22 -10.64
N GLU A 75 -16.47 2.87 -11.92
CA GLU A 75 -15.33 3.32 -12.74
C GLU A 75 -15.26 4.85 -12.85
N GLU A 76 -16.41 5.51 -12.99
CA GLU A 76 -16.46 6.98 -13.08
C GLU A 76 -16.13 7.71 -11.76
N LYS A 77 -16.03 6.95 -10.66
CA LYS A 77 -15.66 7.48 -9.35
C LYS A 77 -14.18 7.36 -9.04
N ILE A 78 -13.40 6.86 -10.00
CA ILE A 78 -11.94 6.77 -9.87
C ILE A 78 -11.33 8.09 -10.31
N PHE A 79 -10.52 8.68 -9.43
CA PHE A 79 -9.76 9.88 -9.73
C PHE A 79 -8.28 9.56 -9.75
N PRO A 80 -7.53 9.95 -10.81
CA PRO A 80 -6.09 9.80 -10.83
C PRO A 80 -5.49 10.70 -9.73
N ILE A 81 -4.57 10.14 -8.96
CA ILE A 81 -3.76 10.91 -8.02
C ILE A 81 -2.46 11.22 -8.73
N THR A 82 -2.17 12.50 -8.89
CA THR A 82 -0.89 12.96 -9.44
C THR A 82 0.03 13.30 -8.26
N ASN A 83 1.26 12.78 -8.31
CA ASN A 83 2.29 13.06 -7.31
C ASN A 83 3.09 14.33 -7.66
N ASP A 84 2.45 15.32 -8.26
CA ASP A 84 3.10 16.54 -8.77
C ASP A 84 3.70 17.42 -7.67
N LYS A 85 3.26 17.23 -6.42
CA LYS A 85 3.73 18.00 -5.27
C LYS A 85 3.98 17.07 -4.09
N THR A 86 5.25 16.80 -3.82
CA THR A 86 5.67 16.15 -2.60
C THR A 86 6.09 17.22 -1.60
N PHE A 87 5.41 17.30 -0.46
CA PHE A 87 5.85 18.11 0.67
C PHE A 87 6.86 17.29 1.49
N ILE A 88 8.12 17.68 1.43
CA ILE A 88 9.17 17.08 2.26
C ILE A 88 9.44 18.03 3.41
N PRO A 89 9.07 17.68 4.66
CA PRO A 89 9.37 18.49 5.83
C PRO A 89 10.87 18.40 6.11
N ILE A 90 11.63 19.35 5.56
CA ILE A 90 13.08 19.38 5.69
C ILE A 90 13.44 20.21 6.93
N LYS A 91 13.90 19.56 7.99
CA LYS A 91 14.54 20.21 9.13
C LYS A 91 16.02 20.52 8.88
N GLU A 92 16.64 19.82 7.93
CA GLU A 92 18.04 20.00 7.53
C GLU A 92 18.12 20.53 6.11
N LYS A 93 19.17 21.32 5.80
CA LYS A 93 19.38 21.87 4.45
C LYS A 93 19.62 20.75 3.44
N ILE A 94 18.59 20.36 2.69
CA ILE A 94 18.76 19.62 1.45
C ILE A 94 18.98 20.67 0.36
N THR A 95 20.15 20.65 -0.23
CA THR A 95 20.56 21.64 -1.23
C THR A 95 20.13 21.25 -2.64
N LYS A 96 19.72 19.98 -2.83
CA LYS A 96 19.39 19.41 -4.13
C LYS A 96 18.06 18.67 -4.10
N LYS A 97 17.21 18.90 -5.09
CA LYS A 97 16.01 18.10 -5.32
C LYS A 97 16.38 16.82 -6.07
N TYR A 98 15.97 15.69 -5.54
CA TYR A 98 16.16 14.38 -6.15
C TYR A 98 14.82 13.84 -6.69
N ASP A 99 14.90 12.91 -7.59
CA ASP A 99 13.78 12.13 -8.08
C ASP A 99 13.73 10.81 -7.31
N ILE A 100 12.66 10.57 -6.58
CA ILE A 100 12.50 9.38 -5.73
C ILE A 100 12.57 8.11 -6.57
N ASN A 101 11.95 8.06 -7.75
CA ASN A 101 11.97 6.88 -8.60
C ASN A 101 13.39 6.55 -9.09
N LYS A 102 14.21 7.58 -9.35
CA LYS A 102 15.62 7.37 -9.67
C LYS A 102 16.43 6.85 -8.48
N ILE A 103 16.11 7.31 -7.26
CA ILE A 103 16.74 6.77 -6.05
C ILE A 103 16.35 5.30 -5.87
N ILE A 104 15.06 4.95 -6.02
CA ILE A 104 14.58 3.58 -5.92
C ILE A 104 15.28 2.68 -6.94
N LYS A 105 15.37 3.10 -8.21
CA LYS A 105 16.12 2.35 -9.24
C LYS A 105 17.58 2.13 -8.84
N LYS A 106 18.24 3.16 -8.33
CA LYS A 106 19.64 3.06 -7.85
C LYS A 106 19.79 2.10 -6.67
N ILE A 107 18.81 2.05 -5.75
CA ILE A 107 18.79 1.08 -4.65
C ILE A 107 18.65 -0.34 -5.22
N LEU A 108 17.71 -0.55 -6.14
CA LEU A 108 17.48 -1.83 -6.78
C LEU A 108 18.75 -2.34 -7.49
N ASP A 109 19.35 -1.52 -8.37
CA ASP A 109 20.55 -1.87 -9.14
C ASP A 109 21.71 -2.26 -8.21
N LYS A 110 21.94 -1.46 -7.16
CA LYS A 110 23.05 -1.73 -6.23
C LYS A 110 22.77 -2.86 -5.26
N SER A 111 21.50 -3.18 -5.00
CA SER A 111 21.12 -4.29 -4.14
C SER A 111 21.46 -5.66 -4.73
N GLU A 112 21.64 -5.76 -6.04
CA GLU A 112 22.02 -7.00 -6.73
C GLU A 112 23.38 -7.54 -6.28
N SER A 113 24.25 -6.70 -5.71
CA SER A 113 25.54 -7.12 -5.16
C SER A 113 25.44 -7.82 -3.79
N PHE A 114 24.29 -7.79 -3.14
CA PHE A 114 24.06 -8.39 -1.83
C PHE A 114 23.41 -9.76 -1.95
N LYS A 115 23.79 -10.68 -1.07
CA LYS A 115 23.14 -11.98 -0.97
C LYS A 115 21.78 -11.84 -0.30
N LYS A 116 20.86 -12.75 -0.62
CA LYS A 116 19.52 -12.77 -0.03
C LYS A 116 19.56 -12.78 1.51
N GLU A 117 20.44 -13.57 2.09
CA GLU A 117 20.61 -13.71 3.54
C GLU A 117 21.06 -12.41 4.23
N GLU A 118 21.76 -11.53 3.50
CA GLU A 118 22.17 -10.21 3.98
C GLU A 118 20.99 -9.24 3.93
N LEU A 119 20.23 -9.24 2.83
CA LEU A 119 19.06 -8.40 2.65
C LEU A 119 17.93 -8.73 3.64
N LEU A 120 17.77 -10.01 3.99
CA LEU A 120 16.80 -10.44 5.02
C LEU A 120 17.15 -9.97 6.43
N LYS A 121 18.40 -9.58 6.69
CA LYS A 121 18.88 -9.17 8.02
C LYS A 121 18.97 -7.66 8.21
N MET A 122 18.72 -6.87 7.18
CA MET A 122 18.77 -5.41 7.25
C MET A 122 17.46 -4.80 6.72
N ASN A 123 17.09 -3.64 7.22
CA ASN A 123 15.98 -2.85 6.69
C ASN A 123 16.44 -1.94 5.54
N ILE A 124 15.49 -1.25 4.88
CA ILE A 124 15.80 -0.38 3.74
C ILE A 124 16.68 0.80 4.13
N VAL A 125 16.55 1.36 5.34
CA VAL A 125 17.39 2.47 5.80
C VAL A 125 18.84 2.02 5.91
N GLU A 126 19.08 0.83 6.44
CA GLU A 126 20.42 0.24 6.55
C GLU A 126 21.03 -0.05 5.17
N LEU A 127 20.23 -0.55 4.23
CA LEU A 127 20.65 -0.76 2.84
C LEU A 127 20.98 0.58 2.18
N CYS A 128 20.13 1.60 2.31
CA CYS A 128 20.37 2.94 1.76
C CYS A 128 21.70 3.52 2.24
N ASN A 129 22.03 3.37 3.51
CA ASN A 129 23.31 3.85 4.06
C ASN A 129 24.55 3.15 3.45
N LYS A 130 24.37 1.95 2.86
CA LYS A 130 25.45 1.21 2.18
C LYS A 130 25.56 1.59 0.71
N VAL A 131 24.46 1.97 0.04
CA VAL A 131 24.42 2.08 -1.41
C VAL A 131 24.21 3.51 -1.94
N LEU A 132 23.76 4.44 -1.10
CA LEU A 132 23.49 5.83 -1.45
C LEU A 132 24.48 6.79 -0.77
N SER A 133 24.52 8.02 -1.27
CA SER A 133 25.16 9.10 -0.52
C SER A 133 24.30 9.50 0.69
N LYS A 134 24.92 10.12 1.69
CA LYS A 134 24.22 10.59 2.90
C LYS A 134 23.05 11.53 2.58
N GLU A 135 23.22 12.40 1.58
CA GLU A 135 22.18 13.35 1.16
C GLU A 135 21.02 12.63 0.44
N GLU A 136 21.30 11.63 -0.42
CA GLU A 136 20.28 10.82 -1.07
C GLU A 136 19.49 9.99 -0.04
N CYS A 137 20.17 9.40 0.95
CA CYS A 137 19.50 8.66 2.03
C CYS A 137 18.54 9.55 2.81
N LEU A 138 18.99 10.75 3.19
CA LEU A 138 18.16 11.70 3.93
C LEU A 138 16.95 12.14 3.09
N TYR A 139 17.18 12.44 1.82
CA TYR A 139 16.10 12.83 0.90
C TYR A 139 15.08 11.70 0.73
N PHE A 140 15.55 10.48 0.50
CA PHE A 140 14.70 9.31 0.35
C PHE A 140 13.88 9.03 1.62
N HIS A 141 14.53 9.00 2.79
CA HIS A 141 13.85 8.76 4.07
C HIS A 141 12.78 9.80 4.37
N ASN A 142 13.04 11.08 4.07
CA ASN A 142 12.08 12.15 4.32
C ASN A 142 10.97 12.26 3.26
N GLY A 143 11.23 11.80 2.05
CA GLY A 143 10.29 11.86 0.92
C GLY A 143 9.47 10.59 0.70
N PHE A 144 9.83 9.48 1.35
CA PHE A 144 9.11 8.23 1.25
C PHE A 144 7.93 8.19 2.24
N GLU A 145 6.73 7.99 1.74
CA GLU A 145 5.50 8.15 2.54
C GLU A 145 5.25 7.00 3.53
N TYR A 146 5.83 5.81 3.27
CA TYR A 146 5.58 4.59 4.04
C TYR A 146 6.75 4.25 4.96
N ILE A 147 6.85 4.98 6.09
CA ILE A 147 7.97 4.83 7.05
C ILE A 147 8.08 3.40 7.60
N SER A 148 6.96 2.68 7.78
CA SER A 148 6.98 1.28 8.22
C SER A 148 7.67 0.36 7.23
N GLU A 149 7.53 0.59 5.92
CA GLU A 149 8.24 -0.19 4.91
C GLU A 149 9.75 0.04 4.96
N LEU A 150 10.18 1.24 5.35
CA LEU A 150 11.60 1.56 5.47
C LEU A 150 12.26 0.93 6.71
N ASN A 151 11.54 0.89 7.84
CA ASN A 151 12.11 0.55 9.14
C ASN A 151 11.76 -0.88 9.59
N ASP A 152 10.56 -1.37 9.27
CA ASP A 152 10.00 -2.60 9.85
C ASP A 152 10.12 -3.80 8.90
N LEU A 153 10.11 -3.57 7.58
CA LEU A 153 10.34 -4.63 6.59
C LEU A 153 11.85 -4.86 6.39
N ASN A 154 12.21 -6.12 6.17
CA ASN A 154 13.55 -6.43 5.69
C ASN A 154 13.74 -5.96 4.23
N SER A 155 14.99 -5.68 3.86
CA SER A 155 15.29 -5.13 2.54
C SER A 155 14.88 -6.05 1.39
N TYR A 156 14.91 -7.38 1.58
CA TYR A 156 14.54 -8.32 0.52
C TYR A 156 13.06 -8.17 0.11
N GLU A 157 12.15 -8.13 1.07
CA GLU A 157 10.71 -7.96 0.83
C GLU A 157 10.35 -6.55 0.37
N ALA A 158 10.99 -5.53 0.94
CA ALA A 158 10.77 -4.15 0.53
C ALA A 158 11.23 -3.88 -0.92
N LEU A 159 12.37 -4.47 -1.35
CA LEU A 159 12.85 -4.37 -2.73
C LEU A 159 11.91 -5.07 -3.72
N ASP A 160 11.26 -6.15 -3.33
CA ASP A 160 10.24 -6.82 -4.15
C ASP A 160 9.02 -5.93 -4.34
N SER A 161 8.56 -5.25 -3.27
CA SER A 161 7.51 -4.22 -3.35
C SER A 161 7.89 -3.10 -4.33
N PHE A 162 9.08 -2.53 -4.20
CA PHE A 162 9.56 -1.45 -5.07
C PHE A 162 9.64 -1.85 -6.56
N LYS A 163 10.07 -3.09 -6.86
CA LYS A 163 10.06 -3.61 -8.23
C LYS A 163 8.64 -3.69 -8.79
N ASN A 164 7.70 -4.16 -7.98
CA ASN A 164 6.31 -4.30 -8.40
C ASN A 164 5.67 -2.93 -8.65
N ASP A 165 5.95 -1.93 -7.82
CA ASP A 165 5.43 -0.57 -7.97
C ASP A 165 5.95 0.10 -9.26
N LEU A 166 7.27 0.03 -9.51
CA LEU A 166 7.87 0.59 -10.73
C LEU A 166 7.40 -0.10 -12.02
N ASN A 167 6.98 -1.36 -11.97
CA ASN A 167 6.48 -2.09 -13.14
C ASN A 167 4.99 -1.83 -13.41
N ASN A 168 4.27 -1.20 -12.46
CA ASN A 168 2.83 -0.94 -12.56
C ASN A 168 2.51 0.56 -12.74
N GLU A 169 3.51 1.43 -12.83
CA GLU A 169 3.37 2.82 -13.28
C GLU A 169 3.28 2.87 -14.83
#